data_2b48f24656679047449308d04d11496d
#
_entry.id   2b48f24656679047449308d04d11496d
#
_cell.length_a   1.000
_cell.length_b   1.000
_cell.length_c   1.000
_cell.angle_alpha   90.00
_cell.angle_beta   90.00
_cell.angle_gamma   90.00
#
_symmetry.space_group_name_H-M   'P 1'
#
loop_
_entity.id
_entity.type
_entity.pdbx_description
1 polymer ?
#
loop_
_entity_poly.entity_id
_entity_poly.type
_entity_poly.pdbx_seq_one_letter_code
_entity_poly.pdbx_strand_id
1 'polypeptide(L)'
;DISIMRDKSLAENEYLLNCSGDCIDISYSDSAGLFYALVSLSQLMYGSSLQTARISDRPDYKYRGIMLDTARHYIPIEKIKAIIRSMAFYKLNFLHLHLTDDQGWRVEIKAYPSLAERGSIRGGTQIKRSGQCDTKNTAQGFIILRKSFRSLSLMLPNTI
;
A
#
# COMPACT_ATOMS: atom_id res chain seq x y z
N ASP A 1 23.62 20.42 0.95
CA ASP A 1 22.48 21.26 0.52
C ASP A 1 21.40 20.43 -0.12
N ILE A 2 20.13 20.73 0.19
CA ILE A 2 18.97 20.05 -0.40
C ILE A 2 18.07 21.10 -1.09
N SER A 3 17.81 20.91 -2.37
CA SER A 3 16.90 21.72 -3.18
C SER A 3 15.72 20.87 -3.65
N ILE A 4 14.49 21.36 -3.42
CA ILE A 4 13.26 20.66 -3.83
C ILE A 4 12.38 21.67 -4.56
N MET A 5 12.11 21.44 -5.84
CA MET A 5 11.39 22.38 -6.68
C MET A 5 10.30 21.68 -7.52
N ARG A 6 9.13 22.29 -7.56
CA ARG A 6 8.07 21.84 -8.47
C ARG A 6 8.32 22.36 -9.87
N ASP A 7 8.35 21.44 -10.84
CA ASP A 7 8.51 21.74 -12.27
C ASP A 7 7.26 21.27 -13.04
N LYS A 8 6.47 22.24 -13.52
CA LYS A 8 5.25 21.97 -14.28
C LYS A 8 5.48 21.53 -15.72
N SER A 9 6.72 21.56 -16.20
CA SER A 9 7.08 21.08 -17.53
C SER A 9 7.27 19.55 -17.58
N LEU A 10 7.44 18.92 -16.40
CA LEU A 10 7.53 17.48 -16.26
C LEU A 10 6.16 16.82 -16.48
N ALA A 11 6.18 15.57 -16.99
CA ALA A 11 4.98 14.78 -17.17
C ALA A 11 4.35 14.36 -15.83
N GLU A 12 3.12 13.86 -15.84
CA GLU A 12 2.41 13.38 -14.65
C GLU A 12 3.22 12.33 -13.89
N ASN A 13 3.41 12.51 -12.58
CA ASN A 13 4.20 11.65 -11.68
C ASN A 13 5.70 11.55 -12.01
N GLU A 14 6.22 12.39 -12.90
CA GLU A 14 7.64 12.44 -13.24
C GLU A 14 8.45 13.20 -12.19
N TYR A 15 9.69 12.77 -12.02
CA TYR A 15 10.67 13.47 -11.20
C TYR A 15 12.07 13.35 -11.77
N LEU A 16 12.91 14.32 -11.42
CA LEU A 16 14.35 14.32 -11.62
C LEU A 16 15.01 14.33 -10.24
N LEU A 17 15.97 13.47 -10.02
CA LEU A 17 16.77 13.41 -8.79
C LEU A 17 18.24 13.45 -9.16
N ASN A 18 18.96 14.40 -8.61
CA ASN A 18 20.40 14.50 -8.76
C ASN A 18 21.06 14.50 -7.38
N CYS A 19 21.92 13.53 -7.15
CA CYS A 19 22.73 13.42 -5.94
C CYS A 19 24.19 13.53 -6.33
N SER A 20 24.88 14.58 -5.92
CA SER A 20 26.29 14.84 -6.27
C SER A 20 27.01 15.50 -5.12
N GLY A 21 28.00 14.80 -4.54
CA GLY A 21 28.72 15.28 -3.35
C GLY A 21 27.75 15.53 -2.18
N ASP A 22 27.74 16.76 -1.65
CA ASP A 22 26.88 17.18 -0.55
C ASP A 22 25.56 17.84 -1.01
N CYS A 23 25.23 17.72 -2.30
CA CYS A 23 24.06 18.34 -2.90
C CYS A 23 23.04 17.30 -3.33
N ILE A 24 21.76 17.56 -3.02
CA ILE A 24 20.60 16.79 -3.48
C ILE A 24 19.63 17.76 -4.12
N ASP A 25 19.36 17.57 -5.42
CA ASP A 25 18.39 18.36 -6.16
C ASP A 25 17.22 17.45 -6.59
N ILE A 26 16.00 17.86 -6.28
CA ILE A 26 14.77 17.17 -6.65
C ILE A 26 13.89 18.14 -7.44
N SER A 27 13.58 17.80 -8.69
CA SER A 27 12.51 18.45 -9.46
C SER A 27 11.37 17.46 -9.63
N TYR A 28 10.12 17.88 -9.45
CA TYR A 28 8.96 17.02 -9.49
C TYR A 28 7.73 17.69 -10.11
N SER A 29 6.88 16.91 -10.79
CA SER A 29 5.65 17.41 -11.42
C SER A 29 4.52 17.66 -10.41
N ASP A 30 4.29 16.70 -9.50
CA ASP A 30 3.17 16.64 -8.56
C ASP A 30 3.56 15.88 -7.27
N SER A 31 2.62 15.73 -6.35
CA SER A 31 2.86 15.10 -5.06
C SER A 31 3.33 13.64 -5.16
N ALA A 32 2.86 12.90 -6.17
CA ALA A 32 3.29 11.52 -6.39
C ALA A 32 4.72 11.48 -6.95
N GLY A 33 5.07 12.35 -7.90
CA GLY A 33 6.43 12.51 -8.40
C GLY A 33 7.41 12.83 -7.27
N LEU A 34 7.06 13.75 -6.36
CA LEU A 34 7.88 14.04 -5.17
C LEU A 34 8.04 12.80 -4.28
N PHE A 35 6.94 12.08 -4.02
CA PHE A 35 6.99 10.87 -3.22
C PHE A 35 7.91 9.81 -3.84
N TYR A 36 7.82 9.60 -5.16
CA TYR A 36 8.68 8.63 -5.86
C TYR A 36 10.15 9.05 -5.87
N ALA A 37 10.43 10.35 -5.97
CA ALA A 37 11.79 10.88 -5.82
C ALA A 37 12.37 10.58 -4.42
N LEU A 38 11.58 10.81 -3.36
CA LEU A 38 12.01 10.52 -1.98
C LEU A 38 12.21 9.02 -1.74
N VAL A 39 11.37 8.16 -2.32
CA VAL A 39 11.58 6.70 -2.30
C VAL A 39 12.89 6.33 -2.97
N SER A 40 13.17 6.86 -4.17
CA SER A 40 14.44 6.60 -4.87
C SER A 40 15.64 7.12 -4.09
N LEU A 41 15.55 8.32 -3.50
CA LEU A 41 16.58 8.86 -2.63
C LEU A 41 16.86 7.92 -1.44
N SER A 42 15.81 7.39 -0.81
CA SER A 42 15.98 6.44 0.31
C SER A 42 16.68 5.14 -0.13
N GLN A 43 16.47 4.69 -1.37
CA GLN A 43 17.11 3.51 -1.94
C GLN A 43 18.59 3.74 -2.30
N LEU A 44 19.00 5.00 -2.54
CA LEU A 44 20.39 5.37 -2.78
C LEU A 44 21.22 5.49 -1.49
N MET A 45 20.55 5.51 -0.34
CA MET A 45 21.24 5.56 0.96
C MET A 45 21.75 4.19 1.37
N TYR A 46 23.05 4.09 1.66
CA TYR A 46 23.66 2.90 2.22
C TYR A 46 24.36 3.26 3.53
N GLY A 47 23.76 2.88 4.66
CA GLY A 47 24.19 3.36 5.97
C GLY A 47 24.07 4.89 6.07
N SER A 48 25.19 5.56 6.36
CA SER A 48 25.28 7.03 6.40
C SER A 48 25.76 7.65 5.09
N SER A 49 25.98 6.84 4.04
CA SER A 49 26.53 7.31 2.76
C SER A 49 25.41 7.41 1.73
N LEU A 50 25.42 8.47 0.93
CA LEU A 50 24.55 8.67 -0.21
C LEU A 50 25.33 8.40 -1.49
N GLN A 51 24.81 7.54 -2.35
CA GLN A 51 25.41 7.24 -3.64
C GLN A 51 25.20 8.40 -4.62
N THR A 52 26.22 8.78 -5.35
CA THR A 52 26.11 9.73 -6.46
C THR A 52 25.26 9.12 -7.57
N ALA A 53 24.19 9.81 -7.95
CA ALA A 53 23.27 9.34 -8.98
C ALA A 53 22.54 10.51 -9.66
N ARG A 54 22.19 10.31 -10.92
CA ARG A 54 21.27 11.18 -11.66
C ARG A 54 20.15 10.32 -12.22
N ILE A 55 18.93 10.57 -11.76
CA ILE A 55 17.73 9.79 -12.09
C ILE A 55 16.70 10.72 -12.73
N SER A 56 16.17 10.29 -13.88
CA SER A 56 14.96 10.82 -14.49
C SER A 56 14.00 9.66 -14.62
N ASP A 57 12.85 9.72 -13.95
CA ASP A 57 11.94 8.57 -13.84
C ASP A 57 10.48 9.03 -13.83
N ARG A 58 9.64 8.23 -14.46
CA ARG A 58 8.19 8.36 -14.45
C ARG A 58 7.56 6.97 -14.59
N PRO A 59 6.34 6.75 -14.08
CA PRO A 59 5.66 5.47 -14.25
C PRO A 59 5.26 5.22 -15.70
N ASP A 60 5.57 4.04 -16.24
CA ASP A 60 5.08 3.60 -17.56
C ASP A 60 3.58 3.24 -17.53
N TYR A 61 3.08 2.79 -16.36
CA TYR A 61 1.70 2.39 -16.16
C TYR A 61 1.03 3.24 -15.07
N LYS A 62 -0.17 3.76 -15.37
CA LYS A 62 -0.97 4.52 -14.38
C LYS A 62 -1.46 3.65 -13.23
N TYR A 63 -1.82 2.39 -13.50
CA TYR A 63 -2.25 1.42 -12.51
C TYR A 63 -1.11 0.45 -12.18
N ARG A 64 -0.64 0.49 -10.94
CA ARG A 64 0.40 -0.41 -10.40
C ARG A 64 -0.06 -0.89 -9.04
N GLY A 65 -0.79 -2.00 -9.02
CA GLY A 65 -1.49 -2.44 -7.83
C GLY A 65 -1.32 -3.90 -7.49
N ILE A 66 -1.73 -4.23 -6.28
CA ILE A 66 -1.92 -5.60 -5.81
C ILE A 66 -3.34 -5.79 -5.27
N MET A 67 -3.81 -7.02 -5.28
CA MET A 67 -5.07 -7.40 -4.65
C MET A 67 -4.79 -8.29 -3.44
N LEU A 68 -5.49 -8.03 -2.33
CA LEU A 68 -5.47 -8.84 -1.13
C LEU A 68 -6.87 -9.39 -0.86
N ASP A 69 -6.97 -10.71 -0.82
CA ASP A 69 -8.19 -11.39 -0.43
C ASP A 69 -8.23 -11.60 1.09
N THR A 70 -8.84 -10.65 1.77
CA THR A 70 -9.01 -10.72 3.23
C THR A 70 -10.30 -11.42 3.61
N ALA A 71 -11.22 -11.65 2.67
CA ALA A 71 -12.48 -12.35 2.90
C ALA A 71 -12.23 -13.84 3.10
N ARG A 72 -11.55 -14.48 2.16
CA ARG A 72 -11.26 -15.92 2.21
C ARG A 72 -10.17 -16.27 3.21
N HIS A 73 -9.22 -15.36 3.42
CA HIS A 73 -8.19 -15.50 4.43
C HIS A 73 -8.00 -14.20 5.21
N TYR A 74 -8.29 -14.21 6.51
CA TYR A 74 -8.16 -13.01 7.34
C TYR A 74 -6.70 -12.54 7.39
N ILE A 75 -6.49 -11.27 7.06
CA ILE A 75 -5.18 -10.61 7.14
C ILE A 75 -5.27 -9.50 8.20
N PRO A 76 -4.49 -9.57 9.29
CA PRO A 76 -4.46 -8.54 10.31
C PRO A 76 -4.07 -7.17 9.75
N ILE A 77 -4.64 -6.10 10.29
CA ILE A 77 -4.40 -4.73 9.83
C ILE A 77 -2.91 -4.34 9.81
N GLU A 78 -2.13 -4.85 10.76
CA GLU A 78 -0.69 -4.57 10.82
C GLU A 78 0.07 -5.21 9.65
N LYS A 79 -0.38 -6.39 9.18
CA LYS A 79 0.16 -6.99 7.95
C LYS A 79 -0.22 -6.19 6.71
N ILE A 80 -1.47 -5.69 6.63
CA ILE A 80 -1.90 -4.82 5.54
C ILE A 80 -1.05 -3.54 5.50
N LYS A 81 -0.80 -2.92 6.65
CA LYS A 81 0.09 -1.75 6.74
C LYS A 81 1.53 -2.09 6.31
N ALA A 82 2.05 -3.26 6.67
CA ALA A 82 3.37 -3.69 6.22
C ALA A 82 3.43 -3.87 4.70
N ILE A 83 2.38 -4.46 4.11
CA ILE A 83 2.24 -4.60 2.65
C ILE A 83 2.20 -3.23 1.98
N ILE A 84 1.44 -2.25 2.53
CA ILE A 84 1.38 -0.89 2.00
C ILE A 84 2.77 -0.22 2.04
N ARG A 85 3.54 -0.40 3.12
CA ARG A 85 4.93 0.11 3.18
C ARG A 85 5.80 -0.51 2.09
N SER A 86 5.66 -1.81 1.83
CA SER A 86 6.37 -2.47 0.72
C SER A 86 5.89 -1.94 -0.64
N MET A 87 4.58 -1.75 -0.82
CA MET A 87 4.03 -1.13 -2.02
C MET A 87 4.61 0.26 -2.26
N ALA A 88 4.69 1.08 -1.23
CA ALA A 88 5.29 2.41 -1.27
C ALA A 88 6.76 2.35 -1.72
N PHE A 89 7.54 1.44 -1.14
CA PHE A 89 8.96 1.22 -1.50
C PHE A 89 9.13 0.81 -2.96
N TYR A 90 8.19 0.04 -3.53
CA TYR A 90 8.17 -0.35 -4.94
C TYR A 90 7.35 0.59 -5.83
N LYS A 91 6.95 1.77 -5.33
CA LYS A 91 6.18 2.79 -6.06
C LYS A 91 4.85 2.27 -6.63
N LEU A 92 4.24 1.26 -6.00
CA LEU A 92 2.89 0.81 -6.32
C LEU A 92 1.87 1.81 -5.75
N ASN A 93 0.75 2.04 -6.47
CA ASN A 93 -0.20 3.10 -6.13
C ASN A 93 -1.64 2.63 -5.90
N PHE A 94 -1.97 1.35 -6.14
CA PHE A 94 -3.31 0.82 -5.91
C PHE A 94 -3.28 -0.42 -5.02
N LEU A 95 -4.13 -0.43 -3.99
CA LEU A 95 -4.41 -1.60 -3.19
C LEU A 95 -5.89 -1.97 -3.35
N HIS A 96 -6.15 -3.12 -3.99
CA HIS A 96 -7.47 -3.70 -4.08
C HIS A 96 -7.70 -4.64 -2.89
N LEU A 97 -8.63 -4.30 -2.01
CA LEU A 97 -9.02 -5.15 -0.89
C LEU A 97 -10.32 -5.89 -1.22
N HIS A 98 -10.26 -7.22 -1.29
CA HIS A 98 -11.42 -8.09 -1.35
C HIS A 98 -11.89 -8.36 0.08
N LEU A 99 -12.95 -7.65 0.50
CA LEU A 99 -13.35 -7.57 1.92
C LEU A 99 -14.53 -8.47 2.25
N THR A 100 -15.31 -8.89 1.25
CA THR A 100 -16.58 -9.59 1.45
C THR A 100 -16.75 -10.71 0.45
N ASP A 101 -17.04 -11.91 0.95
CA ASP A 101 -17.35 -13.09 0.15
C ASP A 101 -18.16 -14.06 1.02
N ASP A 102 -18.58 -15.22 0.46
CA ASP A 102 -19.29 -16.28 1.20
C ASP A 102 -18.48 -16.85 2.38
N GLN A 103 -17.13 -16.84 2.29
CA GLN A 103 -16.25 -17.34 3.35
C GLN A 103 -15.99 -16.34 4.47
N GLY A 104 -16.31 -15.06 4.30
CA GLY A 104 -16.12 -14.09 5.37
C GLY A 104 -16.42 -12.65 4.99
N TRP A 105 -16.90 -11.90 5.97
CA TRP A 105 -17.21 -10.48 5.89
C TRP A 105 -16.26 -9.67 6.75
N ARG A 106 -15.48 -8.75 6.15
CA ARG A 106 -14.36 -8.04 6.82
C ARG A 106 -14.56 -6.54 6.93
N VAL A 107 -15.75 -6.03 6.62
CA VAL A 107 -16.04 -4.59 6.72
C VAL A 107 -17.24 -4.34 7.61
N GLU A 108 -17.13 -3.36 8.50
CA GLU A 108 -18.24 -2.93 9.34
C GLU A 108 -19.21 -2.08 8.55
N ILE A 109 -20.48 -2.49 8.53
CA ILE A 109 -21.60 -1.68 8.02
C ILE A 109 -22.53 -1.38 9.17
N LYS A 110 -22.60 -0.13 9.62
CA LYS A 110 -23.39 0.28 10.78
C LYS A 110 -24.88 -0.01 10.66
N ALA A 111 -25.43 0.07 9.44
CA ALA A 111 -26.83 -0.25 9.16
C ALA A 111 -27.14 -1.76 9.25
N TYR A 112 -26.10 -2.61 9.19
CA TYR A 112 -26.25 -4.08 9.21
C TYR A 112 -25.19 -4.72 10.12
N PRO A 113 -25.25 -4.49 11.45
CA PRO A 113 -24.23 -4.96 12.39
C PRO A 113 -24.07 -6.49 12.39
N SER A 114 -25.16 -7.24 12.17
CA SER A 114 -25.14 -8.70 12.12
C SER A 114 -24.25 -9.28 11.01
N LEU A 115 -23.99 -8.54 9.91
CA LEU A 115 -23.04 -8.96 8.88
C LEU A 115 -21.63 -9.03 9.44
N ALA A 116 -21.27 -8.05 10.27
CA ALA A 116 -19.98 -8.00 10.91
C ALA A 116 -19.88 -9.03 12.06
N GLU A 117 -20.90 -9.11 12.90
CA GLU A 117 -20.91 -9.99 14.09
C GLU A 117 -20.89 -11.48 13.74
N ARG A 118 -21.64 -11.88 12.71
CA ARG A 118 -21.75 -13.28 12.28
C ARG A 118 -20.83 -13.63 11.11
N GLY A 119 -20.78 -12.76 10.10
CA GLY A 119 -20.01 -13.00 8.88
C GLY A 119 -18.50 -12.88 9.06
N SER A 120 -18.03 -12.25 10.15
CA SER A 120 -16.59 -12.16 10.42
C SER A 120 -16.02 -13.41 11.08
N ILE A 121 -16.87 -14.25 11.67
CA ILE A 121 -16.45 -15.44 12.41
C ILE A 121 -16.55 -16.65 11.48
N ARG A 122 -15.49 -17.44 11.44
CA ARG A 122 -15.44 -18.69 10.68
C ARG A 122 -14.81 -19.81 11.52
N GLY A 123 -15.48 -20.99 11.55
CA GLY A 123 -15.05 -22.14 12.33
C GLY A 123 -13.84 -22.91 11.78
N GLY A 124 -13.32 -22.52 10.63
CA GLY A 124 -12.14 -23.14 10.01
C GLY A 124 -11.82 -22.56 8.64
N THR A 125 -10.62 -22.77 8.17
CA THR A 125 -10.17 -22.39 6.82
C THR A 125 -10.13 -23.60 5.91
N GLN A 126 -10.77 -23.50 4.74
CA GLN A 126 -10.71 -24.55 3.73
C GLN A 126 -9.28 -24.65 3.14
N ILE A 127 -8.65 -25.80 3.27
CA ILE A 127 -7.25 -26.02 2.82
C ILE A 127 -7.17 -26.57 1.40
N LYS A 128 -8.21 -27.30 0.97
CA LYS A 128 -8.24 -27.98 -0.33
C LYS A 128 -9.63 -27.89 -0.97
N ARG A 129 -9.68 -28.05 -2.30
CA ARG A 129 -10.94 -28.15 -3.08
C ARG A 129 -11.90 -29.24 -2.56
N SER A 130 -11.40 -30.24 -1.82
CA SER A 130 -12.17 -31.36 -1.25
C SER A 130 -13.01 -31.01 -0.02
N GLY A 131 -13.12 -29.74 0.39
CA GLY A 131 -13.90 -29.34 1.56
C GLY A 131 -13.22 -29.63 2.91
N GLN A 132 -11.98 -30.07 2.92
CA GLN A 132 -11.21 -30.28 4.16
C GLN A 132 -10.89 -28.94 4.81
N CYS A 133 -11.36 -28.73 6.04
CA CYS A 133 -11.14 -27.51 6.83
C CYS A 133 -10.03 -27.70 7.85
N ASP A 134 -9.10 -26.75 7.94
CA ASP A 134 -8.19 -26.63 9.07
C ASP A 134 -8.90 -25.88 10.21
N THR A 135 -9.31 -26.61 11.22
CA THR A 135 -9.97 -26.04 12.42
C THR A 135 -8.97 -25.39 13.38
N LYS A 136 -7.66 -25.60 13.21
CA LYS A 136 -6.61 -24.99 14.03
C LYS A 136 -6.41 -23.51 13.67
N ASN A 137 -6.79 -23.10 12.47
CA ASN A 137 -6.80 -21.73 12.01
C ASN A 137 -8.24 -21.16 12.02
N THR A 138 -8.91 -21.21 13.16
CA THR A 138 -10.15 -20.48 13.37
C THR A 138 -9.85 -18.98 13.25
N ALA A 139 -10.16 -18.40 12.10
CA ALA A 139 -10.11 -16.96 11.93
C ALA A 139 -11.27 -16.35 12.70
N GLN A 140 -11.07 -15.98 13.95
CA GLN A 140 -11.87 -14.94 14.57
C GLN A 140 -11.56 -13.64 13.81
N GLY A 141 -12.37 -13.36 12.80
CA GLY A 141 -12.11 -12.25 11.90
C GLY A 141 -12.45 -10.95 12.57
N PHE A 142 -11.47 -10.10 12.72
CA PHE A 142 -11.69 -8.70 13.06
C PHE A 142 -12.02 -7.93 11.78
N ILE A 143 -12.94 -7.01 11.96
CA ILE A 143 -13.47 -6.13 10.96
C ILE A 143 -12.44 -5.02 10.73
N ILE A 144 -12.22 -4.66 9.47
CA ILE A 144 -11.54 -3.43 9.14
C ILE A 144 -12.51 -2.29 9.47
N LEU A 145 -12.33 -1.66 10.62
CA LEU A 145 -13.12 -0.52 11.05
C LEU A 145 -12.91 0.64 10.07
N ARG A 146 -13.96 1.43 9.84
CA ARG A 146 -13.93 2.63 8.99
C ARG A 146 -12.78 3.60 9.36
N LYS A 147 -12.38 3.64 10.64
CA LYS A 147 -11.20 4.39 11.12
C LYS A 147 -9.88 3.86 10.56
N SER A 148 -9.78 2.56 10.32
CA SER A 148 -8.58 1.93 9.75
C SER A 148 -8.40 2.27 8.27
N PHE A 149 -9.48 2.41 7.50
CA PHE A 149 -9.41 2.88 6.11
C PHE A 149 -8.80 4.27 6.01
N ARG A 150 -9.18 5.18 6.92
CA ARG A 150 -8.64 6.55 6.93
C ARG A 150 -7.13 6.57 7.20
N SER A 151 -6.63 5.67 8.05
CA SER A 151 -5.19 5.53 8.29
C SER A 151 -4.45 4.87 7.11
N LEU A 152 -5.10 3.97 6.37
CA LEU A 152 -4.53 3.31 5.19
C LEU A 152 -4.46 4.27 4.00
N SER A 153 -5.48 5.11 3.79
CA SER A 153 -5.50 6.08 2.69
C SER A 153 -4.45 7.18 2.81
N LEU A 154 -3.97 7.47 4.04
CA LEU A 154 -2.88 8.42 4.27
C LEU A 154 -1.49 7.85 3.96
N MET A 155 -1.37 6.55 3.72
CA MET A 155 -0.08 5.89 3.50
C MET A 155 0.29 5.73 2.01
N LEU A 156 -0.65 5.96 1.10
CA LEU A 156 -0.41 5.92 -0.34
C LEU A 156 -0.70 7.29 -0.96
N PRO A 157 0.20 7.84 -1.77
CA PRO A 157 -0.10 9.04 -2.52
C PRO A 157 -1.19 8.74 -3.54
N ASN A 158 -2.30 9.47 -3.52
CA ASN A 158 -3.44 9.36 -4.46
C ASN A 158 -4.40 8.16 -4.25
N THR A 159 -4.58 7.64 -3.04
CA THR A 159 -5.74 6.78 -2.76
C THR A 159 -6.99 7.63 -2.54
N ILE A 160 -7.90 7.57 -3.50
CA ILE A 160 -9.30 7.98 -3.35
C ILE A 160 -10.09 6.79 -2.81
#